data_985c6414f5228d51edc00a5c9c01b19e
#
_entry.id   985c6414f5228d51edc00a5c9c01b19e
#
_cell.length_a   1.000
_cell.length_b   1.000
_cell.length_c   1.000
_cell.angle_alpha   90.00
_cell.angle_beta   90.00
_cell.angle_gamma   90.00
#
_symmetry.space_group_name_H-M   'P 1'
#
loop_
_entity.id
_entity.type
_entity.pdbx_description
1 polymer ?
#
loop_
_entity_poly.entity_id
_entity_poly.type
_entity_poly.pdbx_seq_one_letter_code
_entity_poly.pdbx_strand_id
1 'polypeptide(L)'
;SARVWQVPEFLLSGLRYAQQPGPHAASRQLMLEGIMLQLLGYALNLCQPATQKRGLPVTGEYQRLELIRRLLEQTPEKAYTLNELARRAAMSPSSLRCKFRHAYGCTVFDYLRDCRLARARRYLMEGYSVQQAAWMSGYQHATNFATAFRRRYGCSPGELRDASLTASRHCA
;
A
#
# COMPACT_ATOMS: atom_id res chain seq x y z
N SER A 1 25.56 -6.79 9.71
CA SER A 1 24.88 -7.71 8.78
C SER A 1 25.20 -7.28 7.36
N ALA A 2 26.06 -8.05 6.65
CA ALA A 2 26.38 -7.80 5.25
C ALA A 2 25.11 -8.05 4.41
N ARG A 3 24.59 -7.02 3.74
CA ARG A 3 23.55 -7.18 2.73
C ARG A 3 24.17 -7.82 1.50
N VAL A 4 23.79 -9.06 1.20
CA VAL A 4 24.15 -9.70 -0.06
C VAL A 4 23.46 -8.94 -1.19
N TRP A 5 24.26 -8.33 -2.05
CA TRP A 5 23.78 -7.58 -3.19
C TRP A 5 23.48 -8.54 -4.35
N GLN A 6 22.23 -8.72 -4.70
CA GLN A 6 21.81 -9.50 -5.86
C GLN A 6 21.75 -8.59 -7.09
N VAL A 7 22.64 -8.82 -8.03
CA VAL A 7 22.61 -8.13 -9.33
C VAL A 7 21.42 -8.66 -10.15
N PRO A 8 20.56 -7.80 -10.70
CA PRO A 8 19.43 -8.23 -11.53
C PRO A 8 19.86 -9.05 -12.74
N GLU A 9 19.10 -10.10 -13.07
CA GLU A 9 19.46 -11.08 -14.11
C GLU A 9 19.59 -10.47 -15.52
N PHE A 10 18.83 -9.41 -15.81
CA PHE A 10 18.94 -8.69 -17.08
C PHE A 10 20.30 -7.99 -17.27
N LEU A 11 20.95 -7.54 -16.19
CA LEU A 11 22.32 -6.95 -16.24
C LEU A 11 23.37 -8.04 -16.44
N LEU A 12 23.18 -9.22 -15.83
CA LEU A 12 24.07 -10.36 -16.03
C LEU A 12 24.00 -10.90 -17.47
N SER A 13 22.81 -10.97 -18.04
CA SER A 13 22.62 -11.39 -19.43
C SER A 13 23.22 -10.40 -20.42
N GLY A 14 23.10 -9.10 -20.18
CA GLY A 14 23.75 -8.05 -20.98
C GLY A 14 25.27 -8.13 -20.95
N LEU A 15 25.86 -8.37 -19.76
CA LEU A 15 27.30 -8.57 -19.60
C LEU A 15 27.81 -9.82 -20.33
N ARG A 16 27.10 -10.95 -20.25
CA ARG A 16 27.44 -12.17 -20.98
C ARG A 16 27.39 -11.96 -22.49
N TYR A 17 26.42 -11.22 -23.00
CA TYR A 17 26.32 -10.89 -24.42
C TYR A 17 27.48 -9.98 -24.87
N ALA A 18 27.87 -8.99 -24.08
CA ALA A 18 29.01 -8.09 -24.38
C ALA A 18 30.37 -8.81 -24.38
N GLN A 19 30.48 -9.97 -23.74
CA GLN A 19 31.73 -10.79 -23.74
C GLN A 19 31.86 -11.70 -24.96
N GLN A 20 30.79 -11.88 -25.76
CA GLN A 20 30.89 -12.71 -26.97
C GLN A 20 31.70 -12.02 -28.05
N PRO A 21 32.64 -12.74 -28.74
CA PRO A 21 33.42 -12.18 -29.84
C PRO A 21 32.50 -11.90 -31.02
N GLY A 22 32.29 -10.63 -31.34
CA GLY A 22 31.44 -10.19 -32.47
C GLY A 22 32.15 -9.08 -33.29
N PRO A 23 31.71 -8.85 -34.54
CA PRO A 23 32.43 -8.05 -35.54
C PRO A 23 32.43 -6.52 -35.28
N HIS A 24 31.68 -6.00 -34.31
CA HIS A 24 31.52 -4.56 -34.11
C HIS A 24 32.01 -4.06 -32.75
N ALA A 25 33.28 -3.61 -32.68
CA ALA A 25 33.87 -3.06 -31.46
C ALA A 25 33.09 -1.84 -30.91
N ALA A 26 32.63 -0.94 -31.78
CA ALA A 26 31.89 0.25 -31.39
C ALA A 26 30.54 -0.07 -30.72
N SER A 27 29.80 -1.05 -31.24
CA SER A 27 28.54 -1.48 -30.65
C SER A 27 28.70 -2.10 -29.27
N ARG A 28 29.81 -2.81 -29.06
CA ARG A 28 30.17 -3.41 -27.77
C ARG A 28 30.48 -2.34 -26.73
N GLN A 29 31.20 -1.30 -27.12
CA GLN A 29 31.55 -0.20 -26.22
C GLN A 29 30.32 0.55 -25.77
N LEU A 30 29.39 0.92 -26.66
CA LEU A 30 28.13 1.56 -26.35
C LEU A 30 27.25 0.70 -25.43
N MET A 31 27.25 -0.60 -25.65
CA MET A 31 26.50 -1.55 -24.80
C MET A 31 27.09 -1.62 -23.38
N LEU A 32 28.41 -1.66 -23.22
CA LEU A 32 29.06 -1.65 -21.93
C LEU A 32 28.85 -0.32 -21.19
N GLU A 33 28.89 0.81 -21.88
CA GLU A 33 28.57 2.13 -21.32
C GLU A 33 27.11 2.17 -20.83
N GLY A 34 26.17 1.64 -21.61
CA GLY A 34 24.77 1.54 -21.21
C GLY A 34 24.56 0.68 -19.96
N ILE A 35 25.25 -0.48 -19.88
CA ILE A 35 25.20 -1.35 -18.70
C ILE A 35 25.83 -0.67 -17.48
N MET A 36 26.94 0.06 -17.65
CA MET A 36 27.55 0.83 -16.56
C MET A 36 26.62 1.92 -16.02
N LEU A 37 25.94 2.66 -16.90
CA LEU A 37 24.95 3.67 -16.48
C LEU A 37 23.78 3.06 -15.73
N GLN A 38 23.31 1.90 -16.17
CA GLN A 38 22.24 1.16 -15.49
C GLN A 38 22.68 0.65 -14.13
N LEU A 39 23.91 0.10 -14.00
CA LEU A 39 24.47 -0.33 -12.73
C LEU A 39 24.65 0.85 -11.76
N LEU A 40 25.14 1.99 -12.26
CA LEU A 40 25.28 3.20 -11.46
C LEU A 40 23.93 3.70 -10.95
N GLY A 41 22.91 3.76 -11.81
CA GLY A 41 21.54 4.11 -11.43
C GLY A 41 20.95 3.14 -10.39
N TYR A 42 21.22 1.85 -10.55
CA TYR A 42 20.79 0.84 -9.60
C TYR A 42 21.51 0.95 -8.25
N ALA A 43 22.82 1.16 -8.27
CA ALA A 43 23.62 1.37 -7.06
C ALA A 43 23.20 2.65 -6.30
N LEU A 44 22.96 3.75 -7.00
CA LEU A 44 22.45 4.99 -6.40
C LEU A 44 21.09 4.80 -5.76
N ASN A 45 20.21 3.99 -6.36
CA ASN A 45 18.90 3.67 -5.81
C ASN A 45 18.97 2.80 -4.55
N LEU A 46 20.00 1.93 -4.44
CA LEU A 46 20.25 1.09 -3.26
C LEU A 46 20.93 1.86 -2.12
N CYS A 47 21.74 2.86 -2.44
CA CYS A 47 22.42 3.70 -1.46
C CYS A 47 21.52 4.76 -0.83
N GLN A 48 20.29 4.92 -1.31
CA GLN A 48 19.32 5.81 -0.66
C GLN A 48 18.87 5.17 0.65
N PRO A 49 19.10 5.83 1.81
CA PRO A 49 18.57 5.34 3.07
C PRO A 49 17.04 5.29 2.97
N ALA A 50 16.44 4.23 3.53
CA ALA A 50 15.01 3.95 3.48
C ALA A 50 14.09 5.07 4.04
N THR A 51 14.68 6.16 4.50
CA THR A 51 14.02 7.35 5.05
C THR A 51 13.80 8.46 4.04
N GLN A 52 14.25 8.33 2.79
CA GLN A 52 14.05 9.36 1.78
C GLN A 52 13.32 8.84 0.54
N LYS A 53 12.03 8.52 0.71
CA LYS A 53 11.05 8.73 -0.37
C LYS A 53 10.86 10.26 -0.56
N ARG A 54 11.97 10.96 -0.79
CA ARG A 54 11.95 12.38 -1.19
C ARG A 54 12.28 12.46 -2.67
N GLY A 55 11.26 12.84 -3.45
CA GLY A 55 11.44 13.71 -4.60
C GLY A 55 11.96 13.06 -5.88
N LEU A 56 11.32 11.96 -6.38
CA LEU A 56 10.80 12.10 -7.75
C LEU A 56 9.79 13.25 -7.69
N PRO A 57 9.67 14.12 -8.72
CA PRO A 57 8.53 15.03 -8.77
C PRO A 57 7.30 14.15 -8.62
N VAL A 58 6.67 14.24 -7.44
CA VAL A 58 5.41 13.53 -7.17
C VAL A 58 4.50 14.09 -8.23
N THR A 59 4.27 13.35 -9.31
CA THR A 59 3.40 13.80 -10.39
C THR A 59 2.12 14.22 -9.69
N GLY A 60 1.52 15.33 -10.08
CA GLY A 60 0.30 15.85 -9.44
C GLY A 60 -0.80 14.79 -9.32
N GLU A 61 -0.65 13.69 -10.04
CA GLU A 61 -1.44 12.46 -9.99
C GLU A 61 -1.26 11.67 -8.69
N TYR A 62 -0.04 11.42 -8.24
CA TYR A 62 0.21 10.71 -6.98
C TYR A 62 -0.28 11.52 -5.78
N GLN A 63 -0.11 12.85 -5.81
CA GLN A 63 -0.63 13.73 -4.76
C GLN A 63 -2.16 13.64 -4.67
N ARG A 64 -2.85 13.55 -5.81
CA ARG A 64 -4.31 13.39 -5.88
C ARG A 64 -4.78 12.04 -5.35
N LEU A 65 -4.04 10.95 -5.64
CA LEU A 65 -4.31 9.63 -5.06
C LEU A 65 -4.07 9.62 -3.54
N GLU A 66 -2.99 10.25 -3.09
CA GLU A 66 -2.66 10.38 -1.68
C GLU A 66 -3.71 11.20 -0.91
N LEU A 67 -4.29 12.23 -1.53
CA LEU A 67 -5.42 12.96 -0.97
C LEU A 67 -6.62 12.04 -0.72
N ILE A 68 -6.96 11.18 -1.68
CA ILE A 68 -8.03 10.19 -1.51
C ILE A 68 -7.70 9.20 -0.40
N ARG A 69 -6.48 8.67 -0.37
CA ARG A 69 -6.03 7.75 0.68
C ARG A 69 -6.22 8.35 2.07
N ARG A 70 -5.71 9.56 2.29
CA ARG A 70 -5.85 10.29 3.57
C ARG A 70 -7.30 10.57 3.94
N LEU A 71 -8.13 10.92 2.98
CA LEU A 71 -9.55 11.14 3.21
C LEU A 71 -10.23 9.88 3.74
N LEU A 72 -9.94 8.72 3.15
CA LEU A 72 -10.50 7.43 3.57
C LEU A 72 -10.01 7.01 4.97
N GLU A 73 -8.77 7.35 5.34
CA GLU A 73 -8.23 7.08 6.68
C GLU A 73 -8.82 7.99 7.76
N GLN A 74 -9.01 9.27 7.43
CA GLN A 74 -9.52 10.25 8.38
C GLN A 74 -11.01 10.07 8.69
N THR A 75 -11.81 9.76 7.69
CA THR A 75 -13.27 9.66 7.82
C THR A 75 -13.83 8.38 7.18
N PRO A 76 -13.39 7.18 7.60
CA PRO A 76 -13.83 5.92 6.98
C PRO A 76 -15.30 5.61 7.23
N GLU A 77 -15.92 6.18 8.28
CA GLU A 77 -17.34 6.00 8.61
C GLU A 77 -18.28 6.59 7.56
N LYS A 78 -17.79 7.57 6.76
CA LYS A 78 -18.63 8.22 5.74
C LYS A 78 -18.94 7.29 4.58
N ALA A 79 -20.14 7.47 4.01
CA ALA A 79 -20.51 6.83 2.75
C ALA A 79 -19.86 7.58 1.59
N TYR A 80 -19.01 6.90 0.85
CA TYR A 80 -18.34 7.43 -0.34
C TYR A 80 -18.85 6.73 -1.59
N THR A 81 -19.00 7.49 -2.66
CA THR A 81 -19.19 6.96 -4.01
C THR A 81 -17.91 7.13 -4.82
N LEU A 82 -17.70 6.24 -5.81
CA LEU A 82 -16.54 6.34 -6.69
C LEU A 82 -16.53 7.67 -7.46
N ASN A 83 -17.70 8.15 -7.88
CA ASN A 83 -17.84 9.42 -8.60
C ASN A 83 -17.44 10.62 -7.74
N GLU A 84 -17.81 10.62 -6.46
CA GLU A 84 -17.42 11.68 -5.52
C GLU A 84 -15.90 11.69 -5.32
N LEU A 85 -15.29 10.53 -5.05
CA LEU A 85 -13.84 10.40 -4.85
C LEU A 85 -13.07 10.80 -6.11
N ALA A 86 -13.56 10.41 -7.29
CA ALA A 86 -12.98 10.76 -8.58
C ALA A 86 -13.00 12.28 -8.82
N ARG A 87 -14.12 12.95 -8.52
CA ARG A 87 -14.21 14.43 -8.60
C ARG A 87 -13.20 15.10 -7.67
N ARG A 88 -13.06 14.63 -6.43
CA ARG A 88 -12.07 15.15 -5.46
C ARG A 88 -10.63 14.97 -5.93
N ALA A 89 -10.36 13.87 -6.63
CA ALA A 89 -9.05 13.60 -7.23
C ALA A 89 -8.82 14.31 -8.57
N ALA A 90 -9.81 15.05 -9.09
CA ALA A 90 -9.81 15.60 -10.46
C ALA A 90 -9.46 14.53 -11.51
N MET A 91 -10.11 13.36 -11.42
CA MET A 91 -9.95 12.20 -12.29
C MET A 91 -11.31 11.67 -12.75
N SER A 92 -11.33 10.88 -13.83
CA SER A 92 -12.49 10.05 -14.14
C SER A 92 -12.59 8.86 -13.18
N PRO A 93 -13.80 8.29 -12.93
CA PRO A 93 -13.95 7.12 -12.07
C PRO A 93 -13.13 5.90 -12.50
N SER A 94 -13.00 5.67 -13.80
CA SER A 94 -12.18 4.60 -14.38
C SER A 94 -10.70 4.83 -14.13
N SER A 95 -10.23 6.07 -14.32
CA SER A 95 -8.85 6.46 -14.06
C SER A 95 -8.50 6.31 -12.58
N LEU A 96 -9.36 6.79 -11.66
CA LEU A 96 -9.15 6.63 -10.22
C LEU A 96 -9.06 5.14 -9.84
N ARG A 97 -9.98 4.30 -10.34
CA ARG A 97 -9.97 2.85 -10.05
C ARG A 97 -8.66 2.19 -10.47
N CYS A 98 -8.22 2.43 -11.70
CA CYS A 98 -7.02 1.84 -12.25
C CYS A 98 -5.76 2.31 -11.51
N LYS A 99 -5.61 3.62 -11.36
CA LYS A 99 -4.43 4.24 -10.78
C LYS A 99 -4.29 3.98 -9.28
N PHE A 100 -5.40 4.00 -8.54
CA PHE A 100 -5.41 3.68 -7.11
C PHE A 100 -4.98 2.22 -6.88
N ARG A 101 -5.52 1.29 -7.68
CA ARG A 101 -5.12 -0.12 -7.61
C ARG A 101 -3.64 -0.32 -7.96
N HIS A 102 -3.14 0.41 -8.95
CA HIS A 102 -1.72 0.36 -9.33
C HIS A 102 -0.83 0.90 -8.20
N ALA A 103 -1.22 2.02 -7.57
CA ALA A 103 -0.42 2.69 -6.54
C ALA A 103 -0.44 1.95 -5.18
N TYR A 104 -1.58 1.35 -4.80
CA TYR A 104 -1.78 0.78 -3.45
C TYR A 104 -2.07 -0.73 -3.43
N GLY A 105 -2.11 -1.39 -4.59
CA GLY A 105 -2.30 -2.84 -4.70
C GLY A 105 -3.72 -3.34 -4.44
N CYS A 106 -4.68 -2.45 -4.09
CA CYS A 106 -6.06 -2.80 -3.77
C CYS A 106 -7.05 -1.79 -4.36
N THR A 107 -8.33 -2.14 -4.39
CA THR A 107 -9.35 -1.18 -4.85
C THR A 107 -9.60 -0.10 -3.79
N VAL A 108 -10.16 1.05 -4.21
CA VAL A 108 -10.53 2.16 -3.32
C VAL A 108 -11.46 1.68 -2.19
N PHE A 109 -12.44 0.83 -2.51
CA PHE A 109 -13.41 0.32 -1.52
C PHE A 109 -12.86 -0.81 -0.66
N ASP A 110 -11.89 -1.61 -1.14
CA ASP A 110 -11.16 -2.55 -0.29
C ASP A 110 -10.32 -1.81 0.75
N TYR A 111 -9.64 -0.74 0.31
CA TYR A 111 -8.89 0.14 1.21
C TYR A 111 -9.81 0.78 2.26
N LEU A 112 -10.95 1.34 1.85
CA LEU A 112 -11.95 1.90 2.76
C LEU A 112 -12.44 0.86 3.78
N ARG A 113 -12.72 -0.36 3.32
CA ARG A 113 -13.13 -1.47 4.19
C ARG A 113 -12.07 -1.78 5.25
N ASP A 114 -10.81 -1.83 4.85
CA ASP A 114 -9.70 -2.08 5.79
C ASP A 114 -9.53 -0.94 6.81
N CYS A 115 -9.71 0.33 6.40
CA CYS A 115 -9.73 1.47 7.31
C CYS A 115 -10.88 1.38 8.33
N ARG A 116 -12.10 0.99 7.88
CA ARG A 116 -13.26 0.77 8.76
C ARG A 116 -13.00 -0.33 9.78
N LEU A 117 -12.47 -1.46 9.34
CA LEU A 117 -12.14 -2.59 10.21
C LEU A 117 -11.04 -2.24 11.23
N ALA A 118 -10.03 -1.48 10.81
CA ALA A 118 -8.98 -1.02 11.71
C ALA A 118 -9.52 -0.06 12.77
N ARG A 119 -10.45 0.83 12.42
CA ARG A 119 -11.14 1.73 13.36
C ARG A 119 -12.03 0.95 14.32
N ALA A 120 -12.83 0.00 13.82
CA ALA A 120 -13.66 -0.86 14.64
C ALA A 120 -12.84 -1.67 15.65
N ARG A 121 -11.70 -2.20 15.24
CA ARG A 121 -10.78 -2.92 16.12
C ARG A 121 -10.35 -2.05 17.31
N ARG A 122 -10.02 -0.78 17.09
CA ARG A 122 -9.67 0.16 18.16
C ARG A 122 -10.81 0.34 19.15
N TYR A 123 -12.05 0.59 18.65
CA TYR A 123 -13.22 0.73 19.51
C TYR A 123 -13.49 -0.52 20.35
N LEU A 124 -13.34 -1.72 19.78
CA LEU A 124 -13.47 -2.97 20.54
C LEU A 124 -12.43 -3.10 21.65
N MET A 125 -11.19 -2.70 21.38
CA MET A 125 -10.11 -2.68 22.37
C MET A 125 -10.31 -1.62 23.47
N GLU A 126 -11.02 -0.54 23.16
CA GLU A 126 -11.45 0.50 24.11
C GLU A 126 -12.70 0.10 24.91
N GLY A 127 -13.26 -1.11 24.67
CA GLY A 127 -14.37 -1.66 25.44
C GLY A 127 -15.76 -1.38 24.86
N TYR A 128 -15.88 -0.72 23.71
CA TYR A 128 -17.17 -0.51 23.07
C TYR A 128 -17.84 -1.83 22.67
N SER A 129 -19.16 -1.85 22.68
CA SER A 129 -19.90 -3.02 22.21
C SER A 129 -19.67 -3.28 20.71
N VAL A 130 -19.87 -4.53 20.28
CA VAL A 130 -19.74 -4.92 18.85
C VAL A 130 -20.64 -4.08 17.96
N GLN A 131 -21.85 -3.78 18.43
CA GLN A 131 -22.82 -2.96 17.70
C GLN A 131 -22.35 -1.50 17.57
N GLN A 132 -21.87 -0.92 18.65
CA GLN A 132 -21.30 0.45 18.65
C GLN A 132 -20.07 0.53 17.73
N ALA A 133 -19.13 -0.40 17.86
CA ALA A 133 -17.93 -0.44 17.03
C ALA A 133 -18.26 -0.56 15.52
N ALA A 134 -19.24 -1.39 15.16
CA ALA A 134 -19.73 -1.52 13.79
C ALA A 134 -20.32 -0.19 13.29
N TRP A 135 -21.23 0.39 14.03
CA TRP A 135 -21.92 1.62 13.63
C TRP A 135 -20.96 2.81 13.51
N MET A 136 -20.09 3.04 14.49
CA MET A 136 -19.11 4.12 14.52
C MET A 136 -18.04 3.98 13.43
N SER A 137 -17.88 2.77 12.88
CA SER A 137 -16.96 2.50 11.77
C SER A 137 -17.61 2.55 10.40
N GLY A 138 -18.92 2.89 10.33
CA GLY A 138 -19.66 3.05 9.08
C GLY A 138 -20.27 1.76 8.52
N TYR A 139 -20.46 0.74 9.35
CA TYR A 139 -21.24 -0.45 8.98
C TYR A 139 -22.70 -0.27 9.36
N GLN A 140 -23.60 -0.44 8.41
CA GLN A 140 -25.05 -0.37 8.64
C GLN A 140 -25.59 -1.65 9.30
N HIS A 141 -24.96 -2.81 9.05
CA HIS A 141 -25.39 -4.12 9.53
C HIS A 141 -24.26 -4.82 10.27
N ALA A 142 -24.54 -5.22 11.52
CA ALA A 142 -23.58 -5.92 12.38
C ALA A 142 -23.13 -7.28 11.82
N THR A 143 -23.99 -7.98 11.07
CA THR A 143 -23.69 -9.26 10.43
C THR A 143 -22.61 -9.11 9.35
N ASN A 144 -22.75 -8.09 8.50
CA ASN A 144 -21.76 -7.79 7.45
C ASN A 144 -20.42 -7.38 8.07
N PHE A 145 -20.46 -6.61 9.16
CA PHE A 145 -19.29 -6.25 9.93
C PHE A 145 -18.58 -7.49 10.52
N ALA A 146 -19.32 -8.35 11.23
CA ALA A 146 -18.75 -9.52 11.89
C ALA A 146 -18.07 -10.46 10.88
N THR A 147 -18.71 -10.68 9.73
CA THR A 147 -18.15 -11.50 8.64
C THR A 147 -16.86 -10.90 8.08
N ALA A 148 -16.86 -9.60 7.78
CA ALA A 148 -15.69 -8.89 7.25
C ALA A 148 -14.54 -8.86 8.28
N PHE A 149 -14.86 -8.65 9.57
CA PHE A 149 -13.91 -8.61 10.66
C PHE A 149 -13.22 -9.96 10.88
N ARG A 150 -13.99 -11.05 10.95
CA ARG A 150 -13.45 -12.40 11.08
C ARG A 150 -12.56 -12.78 9.91
N ARG A 151 -12.96 -12.42 8.69
CA ARG A 151 -12.13 -12.64 7.49
C ARG A 151 -10.80 -11.92 7.56
N ARG A 152 -10.77 -10.71 8.15
CA ARG A 152 -9.56 -9.85 8.19
C ARG A 152 -8.64 -10.20 9.35
N TYR A 153 -9.18 -10.56 10.53
CA TYR A 153 -8.41 -10.74 11.77
C TYR A 153 -8.40 -12.18 12.30
N GLY A 154 -9.13 -13.11 11.68
CA GLY A 154 -9.18 -14.52 12.08
C GLY A 154 -10.05 -14.80 13.32
N CYS A 155 -10.50 -13.76 14.04
CA CYS A 155 -11.35 -13.90 15.23
C CYS A 155 -12.64 -13.05 15.08
N SER A 156 -13.65 -13.35 15.87
CA SER A 156 -14.88 -12.55 15.91
C SER A 156 -14.66 -11.23 16.67
N PRO A 157 -15.48 -10.19 16.38
CA PRO A 157 -15.42 -8.93 17.14
C PRO A 157 -15.69 -9.11 18.64
N GLY A 158 -16.56 -10.06 19.02
CA GLY A 158 -16.86 -10.38 20.42
C GLY A 158 -15.67 -10.98 21.15
N GLU A 159 -15.03 -11.97 20.56
CA GLU A 159 -13.81 -12.60 21.10
C GLU A 159 -12.70 -11.58 21.36
N LEU A 160 -12.46 -10.68 20.40
CA LEU A 160 -11.44 -9.64 20.56
C LEU A 160 -11.77 -8.69 21.73
N ARG A 161 -13.02 -8.25 21.83
CA ARG A 161 -13.48 -7.37 22.93
C ARG A 161 -13.32 -8.04 24.27
N ASP A 162 -13.78 -9.29 24.42
CA ASP A 162 -13.75 -10.01 25.68
C ASP A 162 -12.31 -10.29 26.14
N ALA A 163 -11.40 -10.58 25.20
CA ALA A 163 -9.97 -10.71 25.47
C ALA A 163 -9.35 -9.38 25.96
N SER A 164 -9.76 -8.24 25.40
CA SER A 164 -9.26 -6.92 25.83
C SER A 164 -9.74 -6.54 27.22
N LEU A 165 -10.99 -6.85 27.56
CA LEU A 165 -11.55 -6.60 28.89
C LEU A 165 -10.93 -7.47 29.99
N THR A 166 -10.58 -8.72 29.69
CA THR A 166 -9.87 -9.59 30.62
C THR A 166 -8.44 -9.13 30.87
N ALA A 167 -7.73 -8.67 29.82
CA ALA A 167 -6.38 -8.12 29.96
C ALA A 167 -6.35 -6.85 30.83
N SER A 168 -7.33 -5.97 30.69
CA SER A 168 -7.43 -4.73 31.46
C SER A 168 -7.72 -4.97 32.96
N ARG A 169 -8.39 -6.08 33.30
CA ARG A 169 -8.68 -6.45 34.70
C ARG A 169 -7.50 -7.05 35.46
N HIS A 170 -6.48 -7.53 34.76
CA HIS A 170 -5.28 -8.13 35.40
C HIS A 170 -4.17 -7.09 35.64
N CYS A 171 -4.30 -5.88 35.12
CA CYS A 171 -3.35 -4.78 35.30
C CYS A 171 -3.83 -3.71 36.32
N ALA A 172 -4.98 -3.88 36.95
CA ALA A 172 -5.51 -3.01 38.00
C ALA A 172 -5.49 -3.69 39.35
#